data_e8f5f3e3a8279d47fc1b8fbab97bf214
#
_entry.id   e8f5f3e3a8279d47fc1b8fbab97bf214
#
_cell.length_a   1.000
_cell.length_b   1.000
_cell.length_c   1.000
_cell.angle_alpha   90.00
_cell.angle_beta   90.00
_cell.angle_gamma   90.00
#
_symmetry.space_group_name_H-M   'P 1'
#
loop_
_entity.id
_entity.type
_entity.pdbx_description
1 polymer ?
#
loop_
_entity_poly.entity_id
_entity_poly.type
_entity_poly.pdbx_seq_one_letter_code
_entity_poly.pdbx_strand_id
1 'polypeptide(L)'
;MMKKLIASLALLSSAAFAQTKWDLPAAYASGNFHTENLVQFAKDVDAATAGKLKIQVHAGASLFKANEIKRAVQGGQAQLGEILLANYSNENSLYALDGVPFLAASFVDAQKLYAASKPVMDKALAAQGMKLLFSVAWPPQGIYSKREIASVADLRGIKWRAYSPA
;
A
#
# COMPACT_ATOMS: atom_id res chain seq x y z
N MET A 1 25.17 -39.20 -58.53
CA MET A 1 25.37 -39.22 -57.09
C MET A 1 24.95 -37.86 -56.52
N MET A 2 23.70 -37.73 -56.03
CA MET A 2 23.17 -36.52 -55.41
C MET A 2 23.37 -36.56 -53.88
N LYS A 3 24.24 -35.73 -53.38
CA LYS A 3 24.44 -35.57 -51.94
C LYS A 3 23.26 -34.74 -51.36
N LYS A 4 22.41 -35.39 -50.57
CA LYS A 4 21.36 -34.71 -49.84
C LYS A 4 21.94 -33.92 -48.69
N LEU A 5 21.88 -32.57 -48.77
CA LEU A 5 22.23 -31.66 -47.69
C LEU A 5 21.00 -31.55 -46.77
N ILE A 6 21.02 -32.19 -45.64
CA ILE A 6 20.01 -32.03 -44.58
C ILE A 6 20.43 -30.83 -43.74
N ALA A 7 19.81 -29.68 -43.96
CA ALA A 7 19.91 -28.54 -43.11
C ALA A 7 19.02 -28.75 -41.89
N SER A 8 19.63 -29.11 -40.75
CA SER A 8 18.95 -29.14 -39.45
C SER A 8 18.69 -27.72 -38.99
N LEU A 9 17.49 -27.22 -39.18
CA LEU A 9 17.03 -25.94 -38.62
C LEU A 9 16.76 -26.17 -37.12
N ALA A 10 17.73 -25.86 -36.28
CA ALA A 10 17.56 -25.84 -34.84
C ALA A 10 16.64 -24.67 -34.50
N LEU A 11 15.36 -24.95 -34.25
CA LEU A 11 14.38 -24.05 -33.66
C LEU A 11 14.82 -23.81 -32.21
N LEU A 12 15.58 -22.75 -31.99
CA LEU A 12 15.77 -22.16 -30.69
C LEU A 12 14.42 -21.58 -30.24
N SER A 13 13.62 -22.41 -29.58
CA SER A 13 12.45 -21.98 -28.84
C SER A 13 12.97 -21.10 -27.67
N SER A 14 13.14 -19.81 -27.90
CA SER A 14 13.23 -18.84 -26.83
C SER A 14 11.90 -18.93 -26.08
N ALA A 15 11.89 -19.62 -24.94
CA ALA A 15 10.79 -19.54 -24.00
C ALA A 15 10.70 -18.06 -23.59
N ALA A 16 9.83 -17.33 -24.26
CA ALA A 16 9.46 -15.99 -23.83
C ALA A 16 8.75 -16.17 -22.49
N PHE A 17 9.50 -15.98 -21.41
CA PHE A 17 8.91 -15.90 -20.08
C PHE A 17 7.97 -14.70 -20.11
N ALA A 18 6.67 -14.96 -20.19
CA ALA A 18 5.67 -13.91 -20.18
C ALA A 18 5.83 -13.12 -18.88
N GLN A 19 6.23 -11.87 -19.01
CA GLN A 19 6.35 -10.97 -17.88
C GLN A 19 4.98 -10.75 -17.25
N THR A 20 4.83 -11.11 -16.00
CA THR A 20 3.61 -10.84 -15.22
C THR A 20 3.57 -9.36 -14.86
N LYS A 21 2.46 -8.69 -15.08
CA LYS A 21 2.25 -7.29 -14.69
C LYS A 21 1.16 -7.21 -13.62
N TRP A 22 1.43 -6.46 -12.57
CA TRP A 22 0.50 -6.17 -11.50
C TRP A 22 0.29 -4.67 -11.36
N ASP A 23 -0.94 -4.26 -11.09
CA ASP A 23 -1.31 -2.90 -10.80
C ASP A 23 -1.36 -2.66 -9.29
N LEU A 24 -0.76 -1.53 -8.87
CA LEU A 24 -0.72 -1.07 -7.48
C LEU A 24 -1.28 0.36 -7.41
N PRO A 25 -2.60 0.55 -7.27
CA PRO A 25 -3.17 1.85 -7.00
C PRO A 25 -2.74 2.37 -5.63
N ALA A 26 -2.36 3.66 -5.60
CA ALA A 26 -1.97 4.42 -4.42
C ALA A 26 -2.69 5.78 -4.42
N ALA A 27 -3.24 6.15 -3.26
CA ALA A 27 -4.04 7.36 -3.15
C ALA A 27 -3.19 8.65 -3.11
N TYR A 28 -1.95 8.56 -2.65
CA TYR A 28 -1.08 9.72 -2.46
C TYR A 28 -0.32 10.10 -3.74
N ALA A 29 -0.02 11.39 -3.86
CA ALA A 29 0.75 11.94 -4.99
C ALA A 29 2.15 11.31 -5.08
N SER A 30 2.78 11.35 -6.26
CA SER A 30 4.08 10.74 -6.54
C SER A 30 5.22 11.21 -5.63
N GLY A 31 5.19 12.47 -5.18
CA GLY A 31 6.17 13.04 -4.23
C GLY A 31 5.86 12.76 -2.75
N ASN A 32 4.86 11.94 -2.44
CA ASN A 32 4.60 11.51 -1.07
C ASN A 32 5.49 10.32 -0.72
N PHE A 33 6.09 10.31 0.48
CA PHE A 33 7.04 9.26 0.88
C PHE A 33 6.43 7.85 0.89
N HIS A 34 5.12 7.68 1.11
CA HIS A 34 4.44 6.41 0.96
C HIS A 34 4.49 5.92 -0.49
N THR A 35 4.19 6.80 -1.44
CA THR A 35 4.24 6.47 -2.87
C THR A 35 5.67 6.19 -3.33
N GLU A 36 6.64 6.97 -2.87
CA GLU A 36 8.07 6.75 -3.17
C GLU A 36 8.53 5.38 -2.66
N ASN A 37 8.10 4.98 -1.45
CA ASN A 37 8.36 3.65 -0.90
C ASN A 37 7.73 2.54 -1.76
N LEU A 38 6.51 2.72 -2.29
CA LEU A 38 5.88 1.76 -3.19
C LEU A 38 6.63 1.65 -4.53
N VAL A 39 7.13 2.76 -5.05
CA VAL A 39 7.96 2.76 -6.26
C VAL A 39 9.27 2.00 -6.02
N GLN A 40 9.89 2.19 -4.85
CA GLN A 40 11.10 1.42 -4.48
C GLN A 40 10.77 -0.07 -4.32
N PHE A 41 9.70 -0.41 -3.62
CA PHE A 41 9.22 -1.79 -3.51
C PHE A 41 9.01 -2.45 -4.88
N ALA A 42 8.38 -1.74 -5.83
CA ALA A 42 8.17 -2.25 -7.19
C ALA A 42 9.50 -2.55 -7.91
N LYS A 43 10.51 -1.69 -7.75
CA LYS A 43 11.87 -1.91 -8.30
C LYS A 43 12.56 -3.11 -7.65
N ASP A 44 12.43 -3.25 -6.34
CA ASP A 44 13.06 -4.36 -5.60
C ASP A 44 12.44 -5.70 -6.02
N VAL A 45 11.12 -5.76 -6.21
CA VAL A 45 10.42 -6.95 -6.73
C VAL A 45 10.85 -7.27 -8.15
N ASP A 46 10.96 -6.27 -9.04
CA ASP A 46 11.44 -6.46 -10.41
C ASP A 46 12.84 -7.09 -10.41
N ALA A 47 13.74 -6.53 -9.60
CA ALA A 47 15.11 -7.04 -9.45
C ALA A 47 15.14 -8.45 -8.86
N ALA A 48 14.41 -8.69 -7.76
CA ALA A 48 14.37 -9.98 -7.07
C ALA A 48 13.75 -11.10 -7.93
N THR A 49 12.85 -10.75 -8.86
CA THR A 49 12.22 -11.70 -9.78
C THR A 49 12.94 -11.81 -11.13
N ALA A 50 14.08 -11.14 -11.29
CA ALA A 50 14.80 -11.03 -12.56
C ALA A 50 13.87 -10.61 -13.73
N GLY A 51 13.01 -9.61 -13.49
CA GLY A 51 12.09 -9.05 -14.47
C GLY A 51 10.82 -9.87 -14.72
N LYS A 52 10.59 -10.97 -14.01
CA LYS A 52 9.41 -11.83 -14.22
C LYS A 52 8.11 -11.20 -13.71
N LEU A 53 8.20 -10.37 -12.67
CA LEU A 53 7.06 -9.63 -12.11
C LEU A 53 7.35 -8.14 -12.13
N LYS A 54 6.52 -7.39 -12.85
CA LYS A 54 6.52 -5.94 -12.86
C LYS A 54 5.30 -5.39 -12.13
N ILE A 55 5.54 -4.45 -11.21
CA ILE A 55 4.48 -3.75 -10.50
C ILE A 55 4.41 -2.33 -11.04
N GLN A 56 3.24 -1.95 -11.55
CA GLN A 56 2.94 -0.59 -11.98
C GLN A 56 2.27 0.16 -10.83
N VAL A 57 2.97 1.16 -10.27
CA VAL A 57 2.40 2.04 -9.24
C VAL A 57 1.57 3.15 -9.90
N HIS A 58 0.31 3.28 -9.50
CA HIS A 58 -0.64 4.30 -9.96
C HIS A 58 -0.85 5.32 -8.85
N ALA A 59 -0.01 6.35 -8.83
CA ALA A 59 -0.02 7.40 -7.82
C ALA A 59 -1.20 8.38 -7.96
N GLY A 60 -1.51 9.12 -6.88
CA GLY A 60 -2.46 10.24 -6.91
C GLY A 60 -3.89 9.81 -7.22
N ALA A 61 -4.29 8.62 -6.82
CA ALA A 61 -5.62 8.07 -7.09
C ALA A 61 -5.97 8.00 -8.60
N SER A 62 -4.94 7.82 -9.46
CA SER A 62 -5.11 7.84 -10.91
C SER A 62 -5.84 6.61 -11.47
N LEU A 63 -5.79 5.47 -10.77
CA LEU A 63 -6.49 4.25 -11.19
C LEU A 63 -7.79 4.05 -10.39
N PHE A 64 -7.75 4.20 -9.07
CA PHE A 64 -8.91 4.12 -8.17
C PHE A 64 -8.82 5.19 -7.11
N LYS A 65 -9.96 5.73 -6.65
CA LYS A 65 -10.02 6.65 -5.52
C LYS A 65 -9.66 5.92 -4.22
N ALA A 66 -9.17 6.67 -3.22
CA ALA A 66 -8.71 6.11 -1.95
C ALA A 66 -9.68 5.12 -1.30
N ASN A 67 -10.98 5.42 -1.32
CA ASN A 67 -12.04 4.57 -0.76
C ASN A 67 -12.44 3.38 -1.65
N GLU A 68 -11.95 3.31 -2.87
CA GLU A 68 -12.26 2.25 -3.84
C GLU A 68 -11.15 1.18 -3.88
N ILE A 69 -9.91 1.53 -3.53
CA ILE A 69 -8.72 0.67 -3.67
C ILE A 69 -8.92 -0.68 -2.98
N LYS A 70 -9.38 -0.71 -1.72
CA LYS A 70 -9.60 -1.95 -0.99
C LYS A 70 -10.56 -2.88 -1.72
N ARG A 71 -11.68 -2.33 -2.21
CA ARG A 71 -12.69 -3.11 -2.97
C ARG A 71 -12.13 -3.58 -4.31
N ALA A 72 -11.32 -2.77 -4.99
CA ALA A 72 -10.68 -3.14 -6.24
C ALA A 72 -9.75 -4.35 -6.07
N VAL A 73 -8.98 -4.39 -4.98
CA VAL A 73 -8.12 -5.54 -4.65
C VAL A 73 -8.96 -6.75 -4.29
N GLN A 74 -9.99 -6.61 -3.45
CA GLN A 74 -10.91 -7.71 -3.10
C GLN A 74 -11.62 -8.30 -4.32
N GLY A 75 -11.99 -7.46 -5.29
CA GLY A 75 -12.66 -7.86 -6.52
C GLY A 75 -11.71 -8.31 -7.64
N GLY A 76 -10.38 -8.36 -7.39
CA GLY A 76 -9.40 -8.78 -8.39
C GLY A 76 -9.17 -7.77 -9.52
N GLN A 77 -9.65 -6.52 -9.38
CA GLN A 77 -9.44 -5.45 -10.36
C GLN A 77 -8.02 -4.85 -10.26
N ALA A 78 -7.36 -5.04 -9.14
CA ALA A 78 -5.94 -4.77 -8.93
C ALA A 78 -5.35 -5.89 -8.06
N GLN A 79 -4.08 -6.23 -8.30
CA GLN A 79 -3.41 -7.30 -7.57
C GLN A 79 -2.86 -6.83 -6.22
N LEU A 80 -2.54 -5.55 -6.13
CA LEU A 80 -2.01 -4.87 -4.94
C LEU A 80 -2.82 -3.60 -4.69
N GLY A 81 -2.64 -2.99 -3.53
CA GLY A 81 -3.24 -1.69 -3.22
C GLY A 81 -2.65 -1.10 -1.96
N GLU A 82 -2.53 0.22 -1.92
CA GLU A 82 -2.13 0.98 -0.73
C GLU A 82 -3.36 1.71 -0.18
N ILE A 83 -3.62 1.53 1.11
CA ILE A 83 -4.76 2.14 1.80
C ILE A 83 -4.34 2.72 3.14
N LEU A 84 -5.01 3.79 3.58
CA LEU A 84 -4.99 4.22 4.97
C LEU A 84 -5.94 3.35 5.78
N LEU A 85 -5.41 2.47 6.63
CA LEU A 85 -6.20 1.48 7.35
C LEU A 85 -7.28 2.12 8.24
N ALA A 86 -6.97 3.24 8.90
CA ALA A 86 -7.89 3.96 9.76
C ALA A 86 -9.22 4.37 9.08
N ASN A 87 -9.24 4.52 7.75
CA ASN A 87 -10.46 4.80 7.00
C ASN A 87 -11.48 3.65 7.03
N TYR A 88 -11.05 2.47 7.45
CA TYR A 88 -11.88 1.25 7.53
C TYR A 88 -12.14 0.82 8.98
N SER A 89 -12.00 1.74 9.93
CA SER A 89 -12.27 1.49 11.36
C SER A 89 -13.72 1.06 11.66
N ASN A 90 -14.66 1.45 10.79
CA ASN A 90 -16.05 0.99 10.85
C ASN A 90 -16.23 -0.50 10.53
N GLU A 91 -15.30 -1.11 9.79
CA GLU A 91 -15.31 -2.54 9.49
C GLU A 91 -14.63 -3.34 10.59
N ASN A 92 -13.54 -2.80 11.15
CA ASN A 92 -12.80 -3.41 12.25
C ASN A 92 -12.07 -2.32 13.05
N SER A 93 -12.38 -2.20 14.34
CA SER A 93 -11.77 -1.20 15.23
C SER A 93 -10.24 -1.31 15.34
N LEU A 94 -9.68 -2.50 15.10
CA LEU A 94 -8.22 -2.71 15.07
C LEU A 94 -7.52 -1.89 13.97
N TYR A 95 -8.24 -1.49 12.94
CA TYR A 95 -7.68 -0.67 11.86
C TYR A 95 -7.41 0.79 12.27
N ALA A 96 -7.95 1.22 13.42
CA ALA A 96 -7.68 2.53 14.01
C ALA A 96 -6.83 2.46 15.29
N LEU A 97 -6.18 1.34 15.56
CA LEU A 97 -5.43 1.12 16.80
C LEU A 97 -4.30 2.13 17.00
N ASP A 98 -3.61 2.52 15.94
CA ASP A 98 -2.56 3.53 15.93
C ASP A 98 -3.09 4.97 16.13
N GLY A 99 -4.40 5.17 15.97
CA GLY A 99 -5.10 6.43 16.24
C GLY A 99 -5.47 6.63 17.71
N VAL A 100 -5.28 5.63 18.59
CA VAL A 100 -5.55 5.76 20.02
C VAL A 100 -4.55 6.75 20.65
N PRO A 101 -5.03 7.85 21.27
CA PRO A 101 -4.15 8.86 21.82
C PRO A 101 -3.11 8.27 22.78
N PHE A 102 -1.84 8.66 22.61
CA PHE A 102 -0.70 8.26 23.43
C PHE A 102 -0.31 6.79 23.41
N LEU A 103 -0.97 5.93 22.61
CA LEU A 103 -0.63 4.52 22.53
C LEU A 103 0.69 4.30 21.79
N ALA A 104 0.93 5.04 20.71
CA ALA A 104 2.17 5.03 19.95
C ALA A 104 2.57 6.48 19.61
N ALA A 105 3.44 7.04 20.41
CA ALA A 105 3.86 8.45 20.28
C ALA A 105 5.17 8.62 19.49
N SER A 106 5.81 7.53 19.10
CA SER A 106 7.06 7.51 18.34
C SER A 106 7.03 6.41 17.27
N PHE A 107 7.97 6.49 16.31
CA PHE A 107 8.14 5.40 15.33
C PHE A 107 8.55 4.07 15.99
N VAL A 108 9.28 4.10 17.08
CA VAL A 108 9.66 2.91 17.86
C VAL A 108 8.41 2.27 18.47
N ASP A 109 7.51 3.08 19.03
CA ASP A 109 6.25 2.58 19.60
C ASP A 109 5.31 2.08 18.49
N ALA A 110 5.24 2.79 17.35
CA ALA A 110 4.47 2.35 16.19
C ALA A 110 4.96 0.99 15.66
N GLN A 111 6.27 0.76 15.64
CA GLN A 111 6.85 -0.53 15.24
C GLN A 111 6.48 -1.66 16.21
N LYS A 112 6.53 -1.40 17.52
CA LYS A 112 6.10 -2.38 18.54
C LYS A 112 4.61 -2.69 18.42
N LEU A 113 3.79 -1.64 18.25
CA LEU A 113 2.35 -1.77 18.07
C LEU A 113 2.03 -2.58 16.80
N TYR A 114 2.72 -2.29 15.70
CA TYR A 114 2.58 -3.05 14.46
C TYR A 114 2.95 -4.52 14.66
N ALA A 115 4.08 -4.82 15.28
CA ALA A 115 4.52 -6.19 15.54
C ALA A 115 3.49 -6.97 16.38
N ALA A 116 2.92 -6.33 17.40
CA ALA A 116 1.90 -6.93 18.27
C ALA A 116 0.55 -7.13 17.57
N SER A 117 0.13 -6.16 16.74
CA SER A 117 -1.18 -6.19 16.07
C SER A 117 -1.19 -6.95 14.74
N LYS A 118 -0.04 -7.09 14.08
CA LYS A 118 0.09 -7.70 12.74
C LYS A 118 -0.59 -9.08 12.62
N PRO A 119 -0.40 -10.04 13.56
CA PRO A 119 -1.04 -11.36 13.41
C PRO A 119 -2.57 -11.30 13.38
N VAL A 120 -3.17 -10.35 14.12
CA VAL A 120 -4.62 -10.17 14.16
C VAL A 120 -5.10 -9.45 12.90
N MET A 121 -4.35 -8.45 12.43
CA MET A 121 -4.63 -7.77 11.16
C MET A 121 -4.49 -8.71 9.96
N ASP A 122 -3.44 -9.54 9.92
CA ASP A 122 -3.27 -10.58 8.89
C ASP A 122 -4.50 -11.49 8.81
N LYS A 123 -4.98 -11.97 9.96
CA LYS A 123 -6.16 -12.83 10.04
C LYS A 123 -7.43 -12.10 9.57
N ALA A 124 -7.61 -10.84 9.98
CA ALA A 124 -8.78 -10.05 9.60
C ALA A 124 -8.81 -9.75 8.08
N LEU A 125 -7.65 -9.47 7.47
CA LEU A 125 -7.55 -9.24 6.03
C LEU A 125 -7.65 -10.53 5.24
N ALA A 126 -7.07 -11.63 5.74
CA ALA A 126 -7.18 -12.95 5.11
C ALA A 126 -8.63 -13.44 5.05
N ALA A 127 -9.43 -13.17 6.06
CA ALA A 127 -10.88 -13.47 6.05
C ALA A 127 -11.65 -12.70 4.97
N GLN A 128 -11.06 -11.63 4.42
CA GLN A 128 -11.59 -10.82 3.33
C GLN A 128 -10.89 -11.12 1.98
N GLY A 129 -10.13 -12.22 1.86
CA GLY A 129 -9.43 -12.61 0.65
C GLY A 129 -8.17 -11.79 0.35
N MET A 130 -7.65 -11.04 1.31
CA MET A 130 -6.48 -10.17 1.15
C MET A 130 -5.31 -10.62 2.02
N LYS A 131 -4.11 -10.23 1.64
CA LYS A 131 -2.87 -10.45 2.41
C LYS A 131 -2.20 -9.12 2.72
N LEU A 132 -1.91 -8.87 3.99
CA LEU A 132 -1.07 -7.76 4.41
C LEU A 132 0.39 -8.07 4.08
N LEU A 133 1.02 -7.25 3.25
CA LEU A 133 2.44 -7.39 2.93
C LEU A 133 3.29 -6.64 3.95
N PHE A 134 3.05 -5.36 4.10
CA PHE A 134 3.74 -4.49 5.08
C PHE A 134 2.89 -3.26 5.39
N SER A 135 3.28 -2.52 6.42
CA SER A 135 2.72 -1.22 6.77
C SER A 135 3.83 -0.19 6.90
N VAL A 136 3.52 1.06 6.56
CA VAL A 136 4.40 2.22 6.73
C VAL A 136 3.68 3.21 7.63
N ALA A 137 4.30 3.56 8.76
CA ALA A 137 3.71 4.49 9.71
C ALA A 137 3.79 5.93 9.19
N TRP A 138 2.71 6.70 9.41
CA TRP A 138 2.76 8.15 9.36
C TRP A 138 3.52 8.70 10.57
N PRO A 139 4.15 9.87 10.45
CA PRO A 139 4.67 10.56 11.63
C PRO A 139 3.52 10.90 12.58
N PRO A 140 3.82 11.11 13.90
CA PRO A 140 2.82 11.52 14.86
C PRO A 140 2.03 12.75 14.38
N GLN A 141 0.72 12.70 14.53
CA GLN A 141 -0.15 13.80 14.12
C GLN A 141 -0.08 14.96 15.10
N GLY A 142 -0.03 16.17 14.56
CA GLY A 142 -0.06 17.42 15.31
C GLY A 142 -1.29 18.25 14.97
N ILE A 143 -1.54 19.25 15.80
CA ILE A 143 -2.54 20.29 15.54
C ILE A 143 -1.87 21.41 14.75
N TYR A 144 -2.35 21.67 13.54
CA TYR A 144 -1.88 22.76 12.70
C TYR A 144 -2.94 23.86 12.63
N SER A 145 -2.60 25.09 13.01
CA SER A 145 -3.49 26.22 13.04
C SER A 145 -2.85 27.46 12.42
N LYS A 146 -3.68 28.29 11.76
CA LYS A 146 -3.25 29.61 11.27
C LYS A 146 -3.24 30.68 12.36
N ARG A 147 -3.81 30.38 13.52
CA ARG A 147 -3.83 31.26 14.71
C ARG A 147 -3.17 30.56 15.88
N GLU A 148 -2.70 31.34 16.82
CA GLU A 148 -2.20 30.82 18.09
C GLU A 148 -3.31 30.13 18.88
N ILE A 149 -2.99 29.00 19.49
CA ILE A 149 -3.85 28.21 20.37
C ILE A 149 -3.10 28.04 21.67
N ALA A 150 -3.48 28.77 22.68
CA ALA A 150 -2.87 28.75 23.99
C ALA A 150 -3.58 27.80 24.97
N SER A 151 -4.85 27.48 24.70
CA SER A 151 -5.67 26.63 25.56
C SER A 151 -6.67 25.80 24.78
N VAL A 152 -7.24 24.78 25.42
CA VAL A 152 -8.33 23.97 24.86
C VAL A 152 -9.59 24.82 24.57
N ALA A 153 -9.79 25.93 25.31
CA ALA A 153 -10.92 26.83 25.09
C ALA A 153 -10.86 27.49 23.70
N ASP A 154 -9.65 27.73 23.18
CA ASP A 154 -9.44 28.36 21.87
C ASP A 154 -9.85 27.45 20.72
N LEU A 155 -10.07 26.15 20.97
CA LEU A 155 -10.54 25.17 19.99
C LEU A 155 -12.07 25.22 19.78
N ARG A 156 -12.80 25.93 20.65
CA ARG A 156 -14.26 26.00 20.53
C ARG A 156 -14.69 26.72 19.24
N GLY A 157 -15.64 26.11 18.53
CA GLY A 157 -16.26 26.69 17.33
C GLY A 157 -15.35 26.73 16.09
N ILE A 158 -14.14 26.17 16.13
CA ILE A 158 -13.30 26.06 14.94
C ILE A 158 -13.63 24.79 14.15
N LYS A 159 -13.49 24.86 12.83
CA LYS A 159 -13.63 23.70 11.95
C LYS A 159 -12.31 22.94 11.88
N TRP A 160 -12.36 21.66 12.14
CA TRP A 160 -11.24 20.74 12.07
C TRP A 160 -11.30 19.84 10.84
N ARG A 161 -10.13 19.52 10.29
CA ARG A 161 -10.00 18.38 9.41
C ARG A 161 -9.59 17.17 10.23
N ALA A 162 -10.45 16.19 10.37
CA ALA A 162 -10.10 14.86 10.83
C ALA A 162 -9.57 14.02 9.66
N TYR A 163 -8.56 13.17 9.89
CA TYR A 163 -8.01 12.27 8.86
C TYR A 163 -8.72 10.91 8.85
N SER A 164 -9.49 10.59 9.90
CA SER A 164 -10.26 9.36 10.04
C SER A 164 -11.64 9.63 10.61
N PRO A 165 -12.59 8.68 10.50
CA PRO A 165 -13.90 8.75 11.13
C PRO A 165 -13.87 8.62 12.66
N ALA A 166 -12.78 8.11 13.22
CA ALA A 166 -12.60 7.85 14.66
C ALA A 166 -12.13 9.10 15.40
#